data_6d90ca4a090b78b8996c2e37950acd76
#
_entry.id   6d90ca4a090b78b8996c2e37950acd76
#
_cell.length_a   1.000
_cell.length_b   1.000
_cell.length_c   1.000
_cell.angle_alpha   90.00
_cell.angle_beta   90.00
_cell.angle_gamma   90.00
#
_symmetry.space_group_name_H-M   'P 1'
#
loop_
_entity.id
_entity.type
_entity.pdbx_description
1 polymer ?
#
loop_
_entity_poly.entity_id
_entity_poly.type
_entity_poly.pdbx_seq_one_letter_code
_entity_poly.pdbx_strand_id
1 'polypeptide(L)'
;MNKLPDGWTEYKLKDIMSISSKRYNPNKDTKNYKCIELEHIESETGILNGHTNSKDIHSVKNVFEKGEVLYGKLRPYLKKFYLAKFDGVCSSEIWVLKGKKVINDFLYYFIQQDNFNYIANVSIGMIMPRADWSYMSEISFNIPPLDEQKRIASALSKIDAYLENTIKLIEEKERFKRGIAKKLLTCKEGENIPEARFKGFEDEWETKTLENICKNIKTGKLNANAMEKDGLYRFYTCAKDYYKINTYAFDGEAILISGNGAHVGYVHYYNGKFNAYQRTYVLMDFTENILFIKYYLDIHLKYKINIENNKGNIPYIVLNTIKDMEIKFPSLEEQEKIGGYLSLLDAEIDNLKKQKELIKEMKRGAMQKLLSGEVRLVDNYD
;
A
#
# COMPACT_ATOMS: atom_id res chain seq x y z
N MET A 1 16.49 -34.93 14.17
CA MET A 1 15.65 -34.17 15.12
C MET A 1 16.45 -32.96 15.56
N ASN A 2 16.00 -31.74 15.20
CA ASN A 2 16.67 -30.55 15.72
C ASN A 2 16.46 -30.51 17.24
N LYS A 3 17.56 -30.38 18.00
CA LYS A 3 17.52 -30.28 19.45
C LYS A 3 16.69 -29.04 19.84
N LEU A 4 15.76 -29.21 20.77
CA LEU A 4 14.98 -28.09 21.30
C LEU A 4 15.94 -27.03 21.88
N PRO A 5 15.74 -25.73 21.63
CA PRO A 5 16.57 -24.72 22.25
C PRO A 5 16.49 -24.78 23.77
N ASP A 6 17.61 -24.55 24.47
CA ASP A 6 17.67 -24.67 25.92
C ASP A 6 16.60 -23.78 26.60
N GLY A 7 15.87 -24.36 27.58
CA GLY A 7 14.79 -23.69 28.29
C GLY A 7 13.47 -23.57 27.55
N TRP A 8 13.39 -23.92 26.25
CA TRP A 8 12.14 -24.02 25.54
C TRP A 8 11.38 -25.28 25.91
N THR A 9 10.06 -25.20 25.86
CA THR A 9 9.18 -26.34 26.20
C THR A 9 8.15 -26.53 25.10
N GLU A 10 7.88 -27.77 24.75
CA GLU A 10 6.83 -28.14 23.79
C GLU A 10 5.46 -28.16 24.48
N TYR A 11 4.49 -27.49 23.91
CA TYR A 11 3.10 -27.46 24.38
C TYR A 11 2.14 -27.64 23.20
N LYS A 12 1.00 -28.28 23.44
CA LYS A 12 -0.13 -28.27 22.50
C LYS A 12 -0.74 -26.87 22.42
N LEU A 13 -1.26 -26.49 21.26
CA LEU A 13 -1.81 -25.15 21.04
C LEU A 13 -2.91 -24.79 22.06
N LYS A 14 -3.75 -25.74 22.46
CA LYS A 14 -4.80 -25.55 23.50
C LYS A 14 -4.24 -25.17 24.87
N ASP A 15 -2.99 -25.53 25.16
CA ASP A 15 -2.30 -25.19 26.40
C ASP A 15 -1.59 -23.84 26.29
N ILE A 16 -1.21 -23.43 25.09
CA ILE A 16 -0.55 -22.16 24.78
C ILE A 16 -1.55 -21.00 24.87
N MET A 17 -2.74 -21.16 24.27
CA MET A 17 -3.77 -20.11 24.17
C MET A 17 -5.17 -20.67 24.25
N SER A 18 -6.15 -19.77 24.41
CA SER A 18 -7.60 -20.07 24.35
C SER A 18 -8.31 -19.12 23.44
N ILE A 19 -9.46 -19.56 22.93
CA ILE A 19 -10.42 -18.70 22.20
C ILE A 19 -11.47 -18.22 23.18
N SER A 20 -11.73 -16.90 23.24
CA SER A 20 -12.78 -16.33 24.07
C SER A 20 -14.17 -16.77 23.60
N SER A 21 -15.03 -17.13 24.53
CA SER A 21 -16.44 -17.48 24.29
C SER A 21 -17.40 -16.31 24.55
N LYS A 22 -16.90 -15.13 24.99
CA LYS A 22 -17.73 -13.95 25.30
C LYS A 22 -18.44 -13.46 24.04
N ARG A 23 -19.76 -13.29 24.14
CA ARG A 23 -20.62 -12.85 23.03
C ARG A 23 -21.32 -11.54 23.36
N TYR A 24 -21.53 -10.74 22.34
CA TYR A 24 -22.36 -9.55 22.31
C TYR A 24 -23.57 -9.82 21.41
N ASN A 25 -24.77 -9.57 21.96
CA ASN A 25 -26.01 -9.69 21.21
C ASN A 25 -26.66 -8.30 21.07
N PRO A 26 -26.68 -7.71 19.87
CA PRO A 26 -27.21 -6.35 19.67
C PRO A 26 -28.71 -6.20 20.08
N ASN A 27 -29.47 -7.29 20.13
CA ASN A 27 -30.88 -7.27 20.56
C ASN A 27 -31.05 -7.30 22.07
N LYS A 28 -30.00 -7.58 22.88
CA LYS A 28 -30.05 -7.72 24.33
C LYS A 28 -29.11 -6.76 25.05
N ASP A 29 -27.97 -6.46 24.43
CA ASP A 29 -26.92 -5.65 25.04
C ASP A 29 -27.11 -4.17 24.66
N THR A 30 -27.14 -3.30 25.66
CA THR A 30 -27.34 -1.84 25.46
C THR A 30 -26.03 -1.08 25.24
N LYS A 31 -24.90 -1.68 25.61
CA LYS A 31 -23.59 -1.02 25.50
C LYS A 31 -23.17 -0.88 24.05
N ASN A 32 -22.73 0.32 23.68
CA ASN A 32 -22.18 0.59 22.34
C ASN A 32 -20.68 0.33 22.30
N TYR A 33 -20.23 -0.46 21.32
CA TYR A 33 -18.86 -0.81 21.11
C TYR A 33 -18.40 -0.44 19.68
N LYS A 34 -17.12 -0.21 19.52
CA LYS A 34 -16.47 -0.28 18.22
C LYS A 34 -16.48 -1.73 17.74
N CYS A 35 -16.91 -1.95 16.50
CA CYS A 35 -16.97 -3.29 15.90
C CYS A 35 -15.95 -3.44 14.79
N ILE A 36 -15.14 -4.48 14.90
CA ILE A 36 -14.15 -4.86 13.89
C ILE A 36 -14.70 -6.00 13.04
N GLU A 37 -14.82 -5.76 11.72
CA GLU A 37 -15.09 -6.77 10.72
C GLU A 37 -13.78 -7.18 10.02
N LEU A 38 -13.77 -8.29 9.28
CA LEU A 38 -12.57 -8.75 8.57
C LEU A 38 -12.04 -7.73 7.56
N GLU A 39 -12.91 -6.95 6.95
CA GLU A 39 -12.54 -5.91 5.99
C GLU A 39 -11.74 -4.75 6.61
N HIS A 40 -11.96 -4.50 7.91
CA HIS A 40 -11.23 -3.46 8.64
C HIS A 40 -9.79 -3.84 8.95
N ILE A 41 -9.43 -5.14 8.93
CA ILE A 41 -8.07 -5.60 9.21
C ILE A 41 -7.32 -5.75 7.88
N GLU A 42 -6.24 -5.00 7.72
CA GLU A 42 -5.34 -5.13 6.56
C GLU A 42 -4.58 -6.46 6.62
N SER A 43 -4.50 -7.15 5.48
CA SER A 43 -3.79 -8.44 5.38
C SER A 43 -2.30 -8.29 5.66
N GLU A 44 -1.73 -9.21 6.45
CA GLU A 44 -0.30 -9.35 6.77
C GLU A 44 0.35 -8.21 7.56
N THR A 45 -0.37 -7.11 7.84
CA THR A 45 0.22 -5.93 8.48
C THR A 45 -0.16 -5.75 9.95
N GLY A 46 -1.33 -6.25 10.35
CA GLY A 46 -1.91 -5.98 11.66
C GLY A 46 -2.43 -4.55 11.82
N ILE A 47 -2.59 -3.81 10.71
CA ILE A 47 -3.16 -2.46 10.69
C ILE A 47 -4.68 -2.53 10.66
N LEU A 48 -5.33 -1.67 11.45
CA LEU A 48 -6.77 -1.53 11.48
C LEU A 48 -7.20 -0.29 10.69
N ASN A 49 -7.90 -0.51 9.57
CA ASN A 49 -8.43 0.53 8.68
C ASN A 49 -9.90 0.84 8.99
N GLY A 50 -10.16 1.41 10.17
CA GLY A 50 -11.49 1.81 10.58
C GLY A 50 -12.24 0.76 11.43
N HIS A 51 -13.49 1.04 11.72
CA HIS A 51 -14.43 0.19 12.47
C HIS A 51 -15.86 0.69 12.23
N THR A 52 -16.86 -0.16 12.46
CA THR A 52 -18.27 0.23 12.54
C THR A 52 -18.70 0.35 14.01
N ASN A 53 -19.93 0.83 14.26
CA ASN A 53 -20.53 0.84 15.60
C ASN A 53 -21.39 -0.40 15.80
N SER A 54 -21.39 -0.96 17.02
CA SER A 54 -22.22 -2.13 17.34
C SER A 54 -23.73 -1.86 17.28
N LYS A 55 -24.15 -0.59 17.33
CA LYS A 55 -25.55 -0.17 17.15
C LYS A 55 -26.07 -0.38 15.71
N ASP A 56 -25.18 -0.39 14.74
CA ASP A 56 -25.51 -0.53 13.32
C ASP A 56 -25.48 -2.01 12.86
N ILE A 57 -25.39 -2.94 13.83
CA ILE A 57 -25.18 -4.36 13.56
C ILE A 57 -26.35 -5.18 14.08
N HIS A 58 -26.76 -6.17 13.29
CA HIS A 58 -27.88 -7.07 13.63
C HIS A 58 -27.45 -8.49 14.02
N SER A 59 -26.17 -8.83 13.87
CA SER A 59 -25.63 -10.17 14.15
C SER A 59 -24.84 -10.23 15.44
N VAL A 60 -24.86 -11.40 16.10
CA VAL A 60 -24.06 -11.68 17.29
C VAL A 60 -22.56 -11.54 16.98
N LYS A 61 -21.83 -10.89 17.88
CA LYS A 61 -20.38 -10.62 17.76
C LYS A 61 -19.59 -11.29 18.88
N ASN A 62 -18.28 -11.43 18.70
CA ASN A 62 -17.36 -11.77 19.77
C ASN A 62 -16.92 -10.52 20.51
N VAL A 63 -16.87 -10.58 21.84
CA VAL A 63 -16.33 -9.48 22.67
C VAL A 63 -14.83 -9.66 22.82
N PHE A 64 -14.10 -8.58 22.70
CA PHE A 64 -12.66 -8.54 22.96
C PHE A 64 -12.29 -7.39 23.89
N GLU A 65 -11.22 -7.56 24.64
CA GLU A 65 -10.63 -6.59 25.54
C GLU A 65 -9.28 -6.09 24.95
N LYS A 66 -8.88 -4.89 25.36
CA LYS A 66 -7.55 -4.35 25.00
C LYS A 66 -6.44 -5.33 25.39
N GLY A 67 -5.50 -5.56 24.48
CA GLY A 67 -4.40 -6.49 24.65
C GLY A 67 -4.71 -7.94 24.23
N GLU A 68 -5.94 -8.26 23.86
CA GLU A 68 -6.25 -9.57 23.27
C GLU A 68 -5.92 -9.57 21.76
N VAL A 69 -5.66 -10.77 21.25
CA VAL A 69 -5.22 -10.97 19.86
C VAL A 69 -6.41 -11.42 19.01
N LEU A 70 -6.71 -10.67 17.98
CA LEU A 70 -7.75 -11.02 17.00
C LEU A 70 -7.13 -11.77 15.81
N TYR A 71 -7.73 -12.88 15.40
CA TYR A 71 -7.30 -13.69 14.26
C TYR A 71 -8.47 -14.05 13.35
N GLY A 72 -8.40 -13.69 12.09
CA GLY A 72 -9.40 -14.02 11.08
C GLY A 72 -9.37 -15.51 10.73
N LYS A 73 -10.37 -16.26 11.24
CA LYS A 73 -10.47 -17.71 10.93
C LYS A 73 -11.02 -17.98 9.52
N LEU A 74 -11.82 -17.08 8.96
CA LEU A 74 -12.32 -17.18 7.59
C LEU A 74 -11.23 -16.78 6.60
N ARG A 75 -10.96 -17.63 5.61
CA ARG A 75 -9.90 -17.45 4.61
C ARG A 75 -8.54 -17.14 5.28
N PRO A 76 -8.02 -18.07 6.10
CA PRO A 76 -6.82 -17.83 6.91
C PRO A 76 -5.58 -17.47 6.08
N TYR A 77 -5.56 -17.84 4.79
CA TYR A 77 -4.53 -17.43 3.84
C TYR A 77 -4.41 -15.90 3.64
N LEU A 78 -5.46 -15.14 4.01
CA LEU A 78 -5.41 -13.68 4.01
C LEU A 78 -4.61 -13.11 5.19
N LYS A 79 -4.22 -13.94 6.17
CA LYS A 79 -3.37 -13.59 7.34
C LYS A 79 -3.84 -12.30 8.00
N LYS A 80 -5.14 -12.23 8.36
CA LYS A 80 -5.74 -11.08 9.04
C LYS A 80 -5.64 -11.25 10.56
N PHE A 81 -4.88 -10.38 11.21
CA PHE A 81 -4.64 -10.40 12.65
C PHE A 81 -4.51 -8.97 13.18
N TYR A 82 -4.84 -8.77 14.46
CA TYR A 82 -4.75 -7.48 15.12
C TYR A 82 -4.53 -7.64 16.61
N LEU A 83 -3.60 -6.87 17.19
CA LEU A 83 -3.45 -6.74 18.64
C LEU A 83 -4.37 -5.60 19.11
N ALA A 84 -5.40 -5.91 19.91
CA ALA A 84 -6.43 -4.97 20.28
C ALA A 84 -5.88 -3.78 21.09
N LYS A 85 -6.03 -2.56 20.56
CA LYS A 85 -5.63 -1.31 21.23
C LYS A 85 -6.74 -0.69 22.09
N PHE A 86 -7.95 -1.27 22.05
CA PHE A 86 -9.15 -0.84 22.78
C PHE A 86 -10.10 -2.03 23.03
N ASP A 87 -11.11 -1.85 23.89
CA ASP A 87 -12.16 -2.84 24.10
C ASP A 87 -13.23 -2.71 23.03
N GLY A 88 -13.76 -3.83 22.55
CA GLY A 88 -14.75 -3.80 21.47
C GLY A 88 -15.41 -5.13 21.18
N VAL A 89 -16.07 -5.18 20.03
CA VAL A 89 -16.64 -6.42 19.49
C VAL A 89 -16.10 -6.67 18.09
N CYS A 90 -16.07 -7.93 17.67
CA CYS A 90 -15.63 -8.28 16.33
C CYS A 90 -16.51 -9.34 15.68
N SER A 91 -16.39 -9.51 14.40
CA SER A 91 -17.07 -10.53 13.59
C SER A 91 -16.97 -11.91 14.25
N SER A 92 -18.01 -12.71 14.14
CA SER A 92 -17.98 -14.14 14.52
C SER A 92 -16.93 -14.94 13.73
N GLU A 93 -16.47 -14.42 12.59
CA GLU A 93 -15.40 -14.99 11.77
C GLU A 93 -13.98 -14.60 12.22
N ILE A 94 -13.89 -13.87 13.34
CA ILE A 94 -12.62 -13.49 13.99
C ILE A 94 -12.56 -14.20 15.35
N TRP A 95 -11.51 -14.98 15.57
CA TRP A 95 -11.21 -15.51 16.90
C TRP A 95 -10.61 -14.42 17.78
N VAL A 96 -11.05 -14.38 19.04
CA VAL A 96 -10.43 -13.58 20.09
C VAL A 96 -9.55 -14.52 20.90
N LEU A 97 -8.23 -14.38 20.75
CA LEU A 97 -7.23 -15.27 21.34
C LEU A 97 -6.65 -14.64 22.60
N LYS A 98 -6.48 -15.46 23.63
CA LYS A 98 -5.86 -15.11 24.91
C LYS A 98 -4.77 -16.11 25.27
N GLY A 99 -3.59 -15.61 25.59
CA GLY A 99 -2.46 -16.43 26.03
C GLY A 99 -2.72 -17.12 27.38
N LYS A 100 -2.24 -18.36 27.53
CA LYS A 100 -2.21 -19.17 28.76
C LYS A 100 -0.79 -19.38 29.24
N LYS A 101 0.06 -19.95 28.39
CA LYS A 101 1.49 -20.16 28.62
C LYS A 101 2.35 -19.09 27.94
N VAL A 102 1.71 -18.18 27.21
CA VAL A 102 2.37 -17.07 26.50
C VAL A 102 1.68 -15.76 26.86
N ILE A 103 2.45 -14.67 26.84
CA ILE A 103 1.89 -13.33 26.93
C ILE A 103 1.23 -12.96 25.59
N ASN A 104 0.20 -12.10 25.60
CA ASN A 104 -0.54 -11.74 24.41
C ASN A 104 0.33 -11.02 23.37
N ASP A 105 1.30 -10.20 23.79
CA ASP A 105 2.23 -9.53 22.88
C ASP A 105 3.10 -10.53 22.10
N PHE A 106 3.56 -11.61 22.75
CA PHE A 106 4.25 -12.70 22.07
C PHE A 106 3.30 -13.53 21.21
N LEU A 107 2.08 -13.82 21.71
CA LEU A 107 1.04 -14.53 20.97
C LEU A 107 0.71 -13.85 19.67
N TYR A 108 0.67 -12.50 19.65
CA TYR A 108 0.44 -11.71 18.43
C TYR A 108 1.47 -12.01 17.34
N TYR A 109 2.75 -12.19 17.69
CA TYR A 109 3.79 -12.57 16.71
C TYR A 109 3.78 -14.07 16.44
N PHE A 110 3.49 -14.87 17.43
CA PHE A 110 3.41 -16.32 17.32
C PHE A 110 2.42 -16.76 16.23
N ILE A 111 1.22 -16.16 16.17
CA ILE A 111 0.21 -16.49 15.15
C ILE A 111 0.56 -16.02 13.73
N GLN A 112 1.58 -15.18 13.59
CA GLN A 112 2.07 -14.69 12.29
C GLN A 112 3.09 -15.63 11.66
N GLN A 113 3.61 -16.64 12.38
CA GLN A 113 4.57 -17.60 11.86
C GLN A 113 4.03 -18.40 10.67
N ASP A 114 4.90 -18.74 9.73
CA ASP A 114 4.51 -19.52 8.56
C ASP A 114 3.97 -20.92 8.95
N ASN A 115 4.57 -21.56 9.96
CA ASN A 115 4.09 -22.84 10.48
C ASN A 115 2.66 -22.75 11.05
N PHE A 116 2.36 -21.72 11.85
CA PHE A 116 1.01 -21.49 12.36
C PHE A 116 0.01 -21.26 11.22
N ASN A 117 0.38 -20.40 10.26
CA ASN A 117 -0.47 -20.11 9.11
C ASN A 117 -0.64 -21.31 8.19
N TYR A 118 0.39 -22.14 8.00
CA TYR A 118 0.28 -23.39 7.26
C TYR A 118 -0.78 -24.30 7.89
N ILE A 119 -0.71 -24.51 9.21
CA ILE A 119 -1.67 -25.34 9.96
C ILE A 119 -3.08 -24.75 9.92
N ALA A 120 -3.21 -23.43 10.06
CA ALA A 120 -4.50 -22.73 9.97
C ALA A 120 -5.15 -22.84 8.57
N ASN A 121 -4.34 -23.05 7.53
CA ASN A 121 -4.81 -23.24 6.15
C ASN A 121 -5.17 -24.72 5.83
N VAL A 122 -4.87 -25.67 6.72
CA VAL A 122 -5.41 -27.01 6.67
C VAL A 122 -6.87 -26.92 7.08
N SER A 123 -7.73 -26.54 6.12
CA SER A 123 -9.11 -26.12 6.34
C SER A 123 -10.11 -27.13 5.81
N ILE A 124 -11.27 -27.20 6.45
CA ILE A 124 -12.43 -27.93 5.98
C ILE A 124 -13.26 -26.98 5.09
N GLY A 125 -13.47 -27.33 3.82
CA GLY A 125 -14.33 -26.62 2.89
C GLY A 125 -13.59 -25.92 1.74
N MET A 126 -14.01 -26.19 0.48
CA MET A 126 -13.34 -25.66 -0.72
C MET A 126 -13.73 -24.23 -1.09
N ILE A 127 -14.93 -23.76 -0.76
CA ILE A 127 -15.45 -22.45 -1.24
C ILE A 127 -15.20 -21.33 -0.22
N MET A 128 -15.33 -21.64 1.09
CA MET A 128 -15.11 -20.68 2.17
C MET A 128 -14.27 -21.32 3.28
N PRO A 129 -12.95 -21.48 3.07
CA PRO A 129 -12.09 -22.18 4.01
C PRO A 129 -12.04 -21.44 5.37
N ARG A 130 -12.12 -22.20 6.45
CA ARG A 130 -11.99 -21.71 7.82
C ARG A 130 -10.94 -22.50 8.56
N ALA A 131 -10.14 -21.81 9.37
CA ALA A 131 -9.25 -22.48 10.31
C ALA A 131 -10.07 -23.33 11.29
N ASP A 132 -9.65 -24.58 11.49
CA ASP A 132 -10.30 -25.53 12.39
C ASP A 132 -9.58 -25.63 13.73
N TRP A 133 -10.21 -25.10 14.79
CA TRP A 133 -9.65 -25.14 16.11
C TRP A 133 -9.53 -26.56 16.67
N SER A 134 -10.42 -27.48 16.34
CA SER A 134 -10.36 -28.85 16.82
C SER A 134 -9.09 -29.56 16.34
N TYR A 135 -8.71 -29.33 15.10
CA TYR A 135 -7.45 -29.81 14.53
C TYR A 135 -6.24 -29.05 15.08
N MET A 136 -6.25 -27.73 15.01
CA MET A 136 -5.12 -26.89 15.40
C MET A 136 -4.75 -27.04 16.87
N SER A 137 -5.74 -27.21 17.75
CA SER A 137 -5.56 -27.28 19.21
C SER A 137 -4.67 -28.44 19.66
N GLU A 138 -4.58 -29.52 18.89
CA GLU A 138 -3.78 -30.71 19.19
C GLU A 138 -2.33 -30.65 18.66
N ILE A 139 -2.02 -29.66 17.83
CA ILE A 139 -0.68 -29.48 17.26
C ILE A 139 0.25 -28.87 18.32
N SER A 140 1.47 -29.40 18.40
CA SER A 140 2.50 -28.96 19.35
C SER A 140 3.39 -27.87 18.75
N PHE A 141 3.80 -26.94 19.62
CA PHE A 141 4.76 -25.87 19.31
C PHE A 141 5.76 -25.69 20.46
N ASN A 142 6.96 -25.28 20.09
CA ASN A 142 8.03 -24.96 21.04
C ASN A 142 7.85 -23.49 21.51
N ILE A 143 7.84 -23.29 22.82
CA ILE A 143 7.58 -22.01 23.45
C ILE A 143 8.75 -21.62 24.36
N PRO A 144 9.29 -20.39 24.22
CA PRO A 144 10.38 -19.89 25.07
C PRO A 144 9.90 -19.59 26.49
N PRO A 145 10.84 -19.46 27.47
CA PRO A 145 10.57 -18.93 28.78
C PRO A 145 9.94 -17.53 28.73
N LEU A 146 9.19 -17.15 29.77
CA LEU A 146 8.41 -15.91 29.81
C LEU A 146 9.27 -14.65 29.55
N ASP A 147 10.48 -14.59 30.07
CA ASP A 147 11.35 -13.43 29.91
C ASP A 147 11.89 -13.32 28.46
N GLU A 148 12.15 -14.44 27.82
CA GLU A 148 12.50 -14.44 26.40
C GLU A 148 11.30 -14.08 25.52
N GLN A 149 10.07 -14.51 25.86
CA GLN A 149 8.84 -14.06 25.19
C GLN A 149 8.71 -12.54 25.22
N LYS A 150 8.94 -11.91 26.39
CA LYS A 150 8.90 -10.44 26.53
C LYS A 150 9.94 -9.76 25.66
N ARG A 151 11.18 -10.27 25.63
CA ARG A 151 12.26 -9.73 24.80
C ARG A 151 11.97 -9.85 23.31
N ILE A 152 11.50 -11.02 22.87
CA ILE A 152 11.10 -11.24 21.48
C ILE A 152 9.96 -10.29 21.09
N ALA A 153 8.90 -10.22 21.88
CA ALA A 153 7.77 -9.34 21.63
C ALA A 153 8.21 -7.86 21.58
N SER A 154 9.05 -7.42 22.51
CA SER A 154 9.60 -6.05 22.55
C SER A 154 10.47 -5.76 21.32
N ALA A 155 11.31 -6.68 20.88
CA ALA A 155 12.14 -6.48 19.68
C ALA A 155 11.29 -6.34 18.42
N LEU A 156 10.32 -7.25 18.23
CA LEU A 156 9.44 -7.23 17.08
C LEU A 156 8.49 -6.01 17.07
N SER A 157 8.00 -5.58 18.24
CA SER A 157 7.14 -4.40 18.34
C SER A 157 7.86 -3.10 17.98
N LYS A 158 9.18 -3.00 18.20
CA LYS A 158 9.99 -1.87 17.74
C LYS A 158 10.08 -1.82 16.22
N ILE A 159 10.18 -2.99 15.57
CA ILE A 159 10.16 -3.08 14.09
C ILE A 159 8.78 -2.66 13.57
N ASP A 160 7.69 -3.09 14.20
CA ASP A 160 6.33 -2.70 13.83
C ASP A 160 6.10 -1.20 13.98
N ALA A 161 6.57 -0.60 15.07
CA ALA A 161 6.49 0.84 15.29
C ALA A 161 7.27 1.61 14.21
N TYR A 162 8.44 1.11 13.81
CA TYR A 162 9.21 1.72 12.72
C TYR A 162 8.49 1.61 11.37
N LEU A 163 7.87 0.45 11.07
CA LEU A 163 7.06 0.25 9.87
C LEU A 163 5.84 1.19 9.85
N GLU A 164 5.10 1.27 10.96
CA GLU A 164 3.93 2.15 11.09
C GLU A 164 4.30 3.63 10.90
N ASN A 165 5.40 4.08 11.50
CA ASN A 165 5.89 5.45 11.33
C ASN A 165 6.32 5.73 9.89
N THR A 166 6.97 4.78 9.21
CA THR A 166 7.36 4.91 7.80
C THR A 166 6.13 5.03 6.89
N ILE A 167 5.08 4.23 7.14
CA ILE A 167 3.82 4.30 6.39
C ILE A 167 3.16 5.69 6.58
N LYS A 168 3.04 6.17 7.81
CA LYS A 168 2.49 7.50 8.11
C LYS A 168 3.27 8.61 7.40
N LEU A 169 4.59 8.52 7.43
CA LEU A 169 5.46 9.51 6.77
C LEU A 169 5.25 9.52 5.25
N ILE A 170 5.07 8.36 4.61
CA ILE A 170 4.74 8.26 3.17
C ILE A 170 3.41 8.99 2.90
N GLU A 171 2.36 8.70 3.66
CA GLU A 171 1.05 9.32 3.49
C GLU A 171 1.10 10.85 3.67
N GLU A 172 1.82 11.32 4.68
CA GLU A 172 2.03 12.75 4.93
C GLU A 172 2.78 13.43 3.78
N LYS A 173 3.86 12.82 3.29
CA LYS A 173 4.64 13.33 2.16
C LYS A 173 3.84 13.35 0.86
N GLU A 174 3.05 12.31 0.57
CA GLU A 174 2.17 12.28 -0.60
C GLU A 174 1.07 13.35 -0.51
N ARG A 175 0.48 13.55 0.67
CA ARG A 175 -0.50 14.62 0.90
C ARG A 175 0.12 16.01 0.73
N PHE A 176 1.30 16.22 1.33
CA PHE A 176 2.05 17.48 1.19
C PHE A 176 2.37 17.77 -0.27
N LYS A 177 2.94 16.78 -1.01
CA LYS A 177 3.26 16.92 -2.43
C LYS A 177 2.03 17.31 -3.25
N ARG A 178 0.89 16.61 -3.06
CA ARG A 178 -0.36 16.96 -3.77
C ARG A 178 -0.80 18.40 -3.49
N GLY A 179 -0.73 18.83 -2.23
CA GLY A 179 -1.11 20.19 -1.83
C GLY A 179 -0.22 21.26 -2.43
N ILE A 180 1.09 21.09 -2.35
CA ILE A 180 2.04 22.09 -2.87
C ILE A 180 2.08 22.08 -4.41
N ALA A 181 2.02 20.90 -5.04
CA ALA A 181 1.95 20.82 -6.51
C ALA A 181 0.73 21.56 -7.06
N LYS A 182 -0.44 21.38 -6.44
CA LYS A 182 -1.64 22.15 -6.83
C LYS A 182 -1.40 23.65 -6.75
N LYS A 183 -0.84 24.15 -5.66
CA LYS A 183 -0.59 25.60 -5.47
C LYS A 183 0.47 26.16 -6.43
N LEU A 184 1.52 25.40 -6.73
CA LEU A 184 2.60 25.82 -7.62
C LEU A 184 2.22 25.77 -9.11
N LEU A 185 1.22 24.93 -9.48
CA LEU A 185 0.86 24.66 -10.88
C LEU A 185 -0.54 25.17 -11.26
N THR A 186 -1.28 25.74 -10.31
CA THR A 186 -2.61 26.30 -10.57
C THR A 186 -2.57 27.83 -10.36
N CYS A 187 -2.91 28.58 -11.41
CA CYS A 187 -3.04 30.03 -11.30
C CYS A 187 -4.34 30.40 -10.57
N LYS A 188 -4.35 31.55 -9.91
CA LYS A 188 -5.53 32.15 -9.33
C LYS A 188 -6.60 32.40 -10.43
N GLU A 189 -7.85 32.39 -10.03
CA GLU A 189 -8.96 32.62 -10.95
C GLU A 189 -8.85 33.98 -11.62
N GLY A 190 -8.87 33.98 -12.97
CA GLY A 190 -8.75 35.22 -13.77
C GLY A 190 -7.33 35.79 -13.88
N GLU A 191 -6.32 35.15 -13.29
CA GLU A 191 -4.92 35.61 -13.30
C GLU A 191 -4.01 34.58 -14.01
N ASN A 192 -2.82 35.04 -14.42
CA ASN A 192 -1.72 34.19 -14.90
C ASN A 192 -0.62 34.05 -13.86
N ILE A 193 -0.97 34.13 -12.58
CA ILE A 193 -0.08 34.06 -11.44
C ILE A 193 -0.46 32.85 -10.58
N PRO A 194 0.47 31.92 -10.24
CA PRO A 194 0.15 30.74 -9.45
C PRO A 194 -0.24 31.10 -8.00
N GLU A 195 -0.99 30.20 -7.34
CA GLU A 195 -1.40 30.36 -5.94
C GLU A 195 -0.20 30.42 -4.97
N ALA A 196 0.86 29.69 -5.27
CA ALA A 196 2.14 29.75 -4.55
C ALA A 196 3.30 29.82 -5.55
N ARG A 197 4.36 30.53 -5.17
CA ARG A 197 5.50 30.81 -6.05
C ARG A 197 6.81 30.82 -5.26
N PHE A 198 7.88 30.42 -5.89
CA PHE A 198 9.22 30.61 -5.34
C PHE A 198 9.62 32.08 -5.34
N LYS A 199 10.42 32.51 -4.38
CA LYS A 199 10.93 33.89 -4.36
C LYS A 199 11.82 34.18 -5.57
N GLY A 200 11.70 35.38 -6.12
CA GLY A 200 12.49 35.88 -7.26
C GLY A 200 11.81 35.72 -8.62
N PHE A 201 10.58 35.21 -8.67
CA PHE A 201 9.79 35.14 -9.91
C PHE A 201 8.51 35.98 -9.73
N GLU A 202 8.29 36.96 -10.62
CA GLU A 202 7.18 37.89 -10.54
C GLU A 202 6.38 38.02 -11.86
N ASP A 203 6.98 37.60 -13.00
CA ASP A 203 6.37 37.72 -14.32
C ASP A 203 5.10 36.85 -14.45
N GLU A 204 4.12 37.35 -15.20
CA GLU A 204 2.93 36.56 -15.54
C GLU A 204 3.27 35.39 -16.42
N TRP A 205 2.53 34.28 -16.26
CA TRP A 205 2.71 33.07 -17.04
C TRP A 205 2.06 33.20 -18.42
N GLU A 206 2.72 32.71 -19.46
CA GLU A 206 2.22 32.62 -20.82
C GLU A 206 1.41 31.35 -21.03
N THR A 207 0.38 31.41 -21.91
CA THR A 207 -0.38 30.21 -22.27
C THR A 207 0.07 29.69 -23.64
N LYS A 208 0.42 28.39 -23.69
CA LYS A 208 0.76 27.68 -24.94
C LYS A 208 0.02 26.34 -24.97
N THR A 209 -0.34 25.86 -26.17
CA THR A 209 -0.91 24.52 -26.32
C THR A 209 0.19 23.46 -26.31
N LEU A 210 -0.15 22.25 -25.93
CA LEU A 210 0.81 21.15 -25.90
C LEU A 210 1.37 20.84 -27.30
N GLU A 211 0.58 21.03 -28.37
CA GLU A 211 1.03 20.90 -29.76
C GLU A 211 2.17 21.87 -30.10
N ASN A 212 2.10 23.10 -29.56
CA ASN A 212 3.11 24.13 -29.85
C ASN A 212 4.46 23.87 -29.17
N ILE A 213 4.48 23.09 -28.08
CA ILE A 213 5.67 22.85 -27.26
C ILE A 213 6.20 21.41 -27.36
N CYS A 214 5.46 20.48 -27.93
CA CYS A 214 5.82 19.10 -28.11
C CYS A 214 5.84 18.73 -29.59
N LYS A 215 7.02 18.55 -30.15
CA LYS A 215 7.20 18.28 -31.59
C LYS A 215 6.78 16.89 -32.03
N ASN A 216 6.72 15.94 -31.08
CA ASN A 216 6.51 14.54 -31.41
C ASN A 216 5.44 13.92 -30.50
N ILE A 217 4.18 13.94 -30.97
CA ILE A 217 3.04 13.33 -30.29
C ILE A 217 2.56 12.14 -31.11
N LYS A 218 2.81 10.93 -30.62
CA LYS A 218 2.46 9.66 -31.28
C LYS A 218 1.76 8.72 -30.32
N THR A 219 1.28 7.59 -30.82
CA THR A 219 0.85 6.46 -30.00
C THR A 219 1.78 5.27 -30.25
N GLY A 220 1.81 4.32 -29.34
CA GLY A 220 2.40 3.02 -29.60
C GLY A 220 1.70 2.30 -30.75
N LYS A 221 2.28 1.18 -31.20
CA LYS A 221 1.74 0.37 -32.30
C LYS A 221 1.37 -1.06 -31.87
N LEU A 222 1.78 -1.48 -30.68
CA LEU A 222 1.61 -2.84 -30.20
C LEU A 222 0.30 -3.02 -29.45
N ASN A 223 -0.20 -4.26 -29.44
CA ASN A 223 -1.30 -4.67 -28.58
C ASN A 223 -0.80 -4.89 -27.14
N ALA A 224 -1.70 -4.80 -26.16
CA ALA A 224 -1.34 -4.98 -24.75
C ALA A 224 -0.78 -6.38 -24.43
N ASN A 225 -1.17 -7.40 -25.18
CA ASN A 225 -0.67 -8.78 -25.03
C ASN A 225 0.77 -9.00 -25.54
N ALA A 226 1.42 -7.97 -26.10
CA ALA A 226 2.83 -8.04 -26.49
C ALA A 226 3.81 -8.01 -25.30
N MET A 227 3.29 -7.89 -24.07
CA MET A 227 4.11 -7.94 -22.85
C MET A 227 4.80 -9.30 -22.67
N GLU A 228 6.02 -9.26 -22.14
CA GLU A 228 6.86 -10.42 -21.86
C GLU A 228 7.32 -10.38 -20.39
N LYS A 229 7.38 -11.55 -19.72
CA LYS A 229 7.71 -11.63 -18.29
C LYS A 229 9.10 -11.08 -17.98
N ASP A 230 10.08 -11.40 -18.81
CA ASP A 230 11.50 -11.12 -18.57
C ASP A 230 12.12 -10.23 -19.67
N GLY A 231 11.30 -9.35 -20.29
CA GLY A 231 11.74 -8.43 -21.34
C GLY A 231 12.79 -7.42 -20.88
N LEU A 232 13.60 -6.93 -21.82
CA LEU A 232 14.72 -6.02 -21.57
C LEU A 232 14.28 -4.56 -21.38
N TYR A 233 13.19 -4.16 -22.04
CA TYR A 233 12.72 -2.78 -22.08
C TYR A 233 11.38 -2.62 -21.36
N ARG A 234 11.08 -1.39 -20.96
CA ARG A 234 9.76 -1.07 -20.42
C ARG A 234 8.71 -1.03 -21.52
N PHE A 235 7.54 -1.58 -21.24
CA PHE A 235 6.37 -1.53 -22.09
C PHE A 235 5.23 -0.81 -21.37
N TYR A 236 4.87 0.35 -21.87
CA TYR A 236 3.84 1.18 -21.27
C TYR A 236 2.49 0.92 -21.93
N THR A 237 1.55 0.48 -21.13
CA THR A 237 0.13 0.30 -21.51
C THR A 237 -0.73 1.38 -20.86
N CYS A 238 -2.07 1.21 -20.83
CA CYS A 238 -2.95 2.10 -20.08
C CYS A 238 -3.06 1.70 -18.59
N ALA A 239 -2.04 1.10 -17.99
CA ALA A 239 -1.92 0.75 -16.59
C ALA A 239 -1.12 1.79 -15.81
N LYS A 240 -1.17 1.74 -14.46
CA LYS A 240 -0.32 2.57 -13.60
C LYS A 240 1.13 2.10 -13.58
N ASP A 241 1.35 0.79 -13.76
CA ASP A 241 2.66 0.19 -13.78
C ASP A 241 3.06 -0.14 -15.22
N TYR A 242 4.35 -0.19 -15.48
CA TYR A 242 4.87 -0.67 -16.75
C TYR A 242 5.04 -2.18 -16.74
N TYR A 243 4.93 -2.76 -17.92
CA TYR A 243 5.30 -4.15 -18.21
C TYR A 243 6.69 -4.21 -18.85
N LYS A 244 7.10 -5.38 -19.29
CA LYS A 244 8.35 -5.60 -19.98
C LYS A 244 8.13 -6.13 -21.40
N ILE A 245 9.11 -5.91 -22.28
CA ILE A 245 9.12 -6.36 -23.66
C ILE A 245 10.56 -6.45 -24.17
N ASN A 246 10.85 -7.27 -25.20
CA ASN A 246 12.19 -7.41 -25.77
C ASN A 246 12.52 -6.44 -26.90
N THR A 247 11.58 -5.64 -27.34
CA THR A 247 11.78 -4.63 -28.40
C THR A 247 11.51 -3.23 -27.88
N TYR A 248 12.13 -2.23 -28.49
CA TYR A 248 11.83 -0.83 -28.25
C TYR A 248 11.48 -0.12 -29.55
N ALA A 249 10.61 0.88 -29.48
CA ALA A 249 10.22 1.75 -30.58
C ALA A 249 10.55 3.22 -30.33
N PHE A 250 10.86 3.56 -29.08
CA PHE A 250 11.18 4.91 -28.63
C PHE A 250 12.46 4.88 -27.81
N ASP A 251 13.27 5.94 -27.90
CA ASP A 251 14.51 6.12 -27.15
C ASP A 251 14.64 7.60 -26.76
N GLY A 252 14.81 7.89 -25.49
CA GLY A 252 14.93 9.25 -24.95
C GLY A 252 13.91 9.58 -23.88
N GLU A 253 13.78 10.89 -23.63
CA GLU A 253 12.94 11.44 -22.59
C GLU A 253 11.49 11.62 -23.09
N ALA A 254 10.53 11.07 -22.38
CA ALA A 254 9.15 11.03 -22.80
C ALA A 254 8.14 11.20 -21.64
N ILE A 255 7.03 11.85 -21.93
CA ILE A 255 5.79 11.74 -21.16
C ILE A 255 4.88 10.74 -21.87
N LEU A 256 4.31 9.80 -21.10
CA LEU A 256 3.37 8.84 -21.67
C LEU A 256 2.02 8.98 -20.95
N ILE A 257 0.94 8.99 -21.72
CA ILE A 257 -0.42 9.21 -21.21
C ILE A 257 -1.30 8.02 -21.57
N SER A 258 -1.94 7.44 -20.55
CA SER A 258 -2.92 6.37 -20.75
C SER A 258 -4.16 6.89 -21.46
N GLY A 259 -4.40 6.43 -22.69
CA GLY A 259 -5.44 6.97 -23.58
C GLY A 259 -6.83 6.37 -23.37
N ASN A 260 -6.98 5.25 -22.62
CA ASN A 260 -8.29 4.65 -22.36
C ASN A 260 -8.31 3.81 -21.08
N GLY A 261 -9.52 3.33 -20.73
CA GLY A 261 -9.75 2.39 -19.64
C GLY A 261 -9.77 3.03 -18.25
N ALA A 262 -9.65 2.18 -17.21
CA ALA A 262 -9.78 2.58 -15.80
C ALA A 262 -8.75 3.63 -15.35
N HIS A 263 -7.62 3.74 -16.06
CA HIS A 263 -6.54 4.68 -15.75
C HIS A 263 -6.35 5.73 -16.84
N VAL A 264 -7.40 6.07 -17.58
CA VAL A 264 -7.36 7.13 -18.58
C VAL A 264 -6.81 8.43 -17.99
N GLY A 265 -5.88 9.09 -18.70
CA GLY A 265 -5.22 10.31 -18.26
C GLY A 265 -4.12 10.10 -17.19
N TYR A 266 -3.72 8.86 -16.91
CA TYR A 266 -2.55 8.62 -16.08
C TYR A 266 -1.28 9.00 -16.83
N VAL A 267 -0.40 9.76 -16.18
CA VAL A 267 0.80 10.35 -16.78
C VAL A 267 2.05 9.65 -16.24
N HIS A 268 2.79 9.01 -17.13
CA HIS A 268 4.12 8.49 -16.83
C HIS A 268 5.20 9.44 -17.36
N TYR A 269 6.36 9.37 -16.74
CA TYR A 269 7.60 9.96 -17.22
C TYR A 269 8.67 8.88 -17.29
N TYR A 270 9.43 8.85 -18.38
CA TYR A 270 10.56 7.93 -18.53
C TYR A 270 11.62 8.50 -19.45
N ASN A 271 12.88 8.17 -19.16
CA ASN A 271 14.02 8.45 -20.02
C ASN A 271 14.77 7.15 -20.31
N GLY A 272 14.90 6.79 -21.58
CA GLY A 272 15.57 5.59 -22.06
C GLY A 272 14.80 4.86 -23.15
N LYS A 273 15.16 3.60 -23.44
CA LYS A 273 14.53 2.75 -24.46
C LYS A 273 13.26 2.09 -23.92
N PHE A 274 12.15 2.23 -24.66
CA PHE A 274 10.86 1.68 -24.28
C PHE A 274 9.97 1.38 -25.49
N ASN A 275 8.86 0.72 -25.24
CA ASN A 275 7.77 0.54 -26.19
C ASN A 275 6.43 0.94 -25.55
N ALA A 276 5.41 1.16 -26.37
CA ALA A 276 4.09 1.61 -25.93
C ALA A 276 2.96 0.88 -26.65
N TYR A 277 1.86 0.72 -25.93
CA TYR A 277 0.60 0.20 -26.44
C TYR A 277 -0.08 1.21 -27.37
N GLN A 278 -0.83 0.72 -28.36
CA GLN A 278 -1.50 1.55 -29.38
C GLN A 278 -2.49 2.60 -28.83
N ARG A 279 -2.90 2.50 -27.57
CA ARG A 279 -3.76 3.47 -26.88
C ARG A 279 -2.99 4.30 -25.83
N THR A 280 -1.67 4.22 -25.82
CA THR A 280 -0.81 5.06 -24.96
C THR A 280 -0.20 6.14 -25.83
N TYR A 281 -0.49 7.40 -25.50
CA TYR A 281 0.15 8.54 -26.14
C TYR A 281 1.58 8.69 -25.64
N VAL A 282 2.51 8.96 -26.55
CA VAL A 282 3.94 9.18 -26.28
C VAL A 282 4.28 10.58 -26.79
N LEU A 283 4.72 11.43 -25.88
CA LEU A 283 5.07 12.82 -26.10
C LEU A 283 6.57 12.99 -25.88
N MET A 284 7.28 13.48 -26.90
CA MET A 284 8.73 13.66 -26.92
C MET A 284 9.13 14.98 -27.57
N ASP A 285 10.39 15.35 -27.44
CA ASP A 285 10.97 16.52 -28.11
C ASP A 285 10.29 17.83 -27.68
N PHE A 286 10.26 18.08 -26.39
CA PHE A 286 9.69 19.29 -25.80
C PHE A 286 10.62 20.50 -25.94
N THR A 287 10.04 21.68 -26.13
CA THR A 287 10.77 22.97 -26.10
C THR A 287 10.83 23.56 -24.68
N GLU A 288 10.00 23.09 -23.78
CA GLU A 288 9.85 23.52 -22.39
C GLU A 288 10.32 22.41 -21.42
N ASN A 289 10.43 22.70 -20.12
CA ASN A 289 10.88 21.72 -19.15
C ASN A 289 9.87 20.56 -19.01
N ILE A 290 10.30 19.36 -19.34
CA ILE A 290 9.44 18.16 -19.38
C ILE A 290 8.89 17.77 -18.02
N LEU A 291 9.65 17.96 -16.93
CA LEU A 291 9.17 17.66 -15.56
C LEU A 291 8.07 18.63 -15.13
N PHE A 292 8.21 19.92 -15.46
CA PHE A 292 7.14 20.90 -15.24
C PHE A 292 5.86 20.47 -15.97
N ILE A 293 5.97 20.14 -17.26
CA ILE A 293 4.84 19.67 -18.08
C ILE A 293 4.20 18.42 -17.48
N LYS A 294 5.02 17.44 -17.08
CA LYS A 294 4.54 16.21 -16.45
C LYS A 294 3.70 16.50 -15.22
N TYR A 295 4.16 17.35 -14.31
CA TYR A 295 3.41 17.69 -13.10
C TYR A 295 2.19 18.56 -13.38
N TYR A 296 2.26 19.43 -14.36
CA TYR A 296 1.09 20.21 -14.81
C TYR A 296 -0.01 19.30 -15.34
N LEU A 297 0.35 18.31 -16.16
CA LEU A 297 -0.59 17.31 -16.67
C LEU A 297 -1.17 16.42 -15.55
N ASP A 298 -0.39 16.05 -14.56
CA ASP A 298 -0.86 15.27 -13.38
C ASP A 298 -2.03 16.00 -12.66
N ILE A 299 -2.01 17.32 -12.61
CA ILE A 299 -3.03 18.14 -11.94
C ILE A 299 -4.23 18.43 -12.86
N HIS A 300 -3.97 18.84 -14.10
CA HIS A 300 -4.98 19.47 -14.94
C HIS A 300 -5.60 18.55 -16.00
N LEU A 301 -4.89 17.50 -16.45
CA LEU A 301 -5.36 16.66 -17.56
C LEU A 301 -6.67 15.94 -17.23
N LYS A 302 -6.83 15.44 -16.01
CA LYS A 302 -8.07 14.76 -15.59
C LYS A 302 -9.28 15.70 -15.62
N TYR A 303 -9.08 16.96 -15.24
CA TYR A 303 -10.14 17.96 -15.28
C TYR A 303 -10.59 18.21 -16.73
N LYS A 304 -9.64 18.40 -17.67
CA LYS A 304 -9.93 18.53 -19.09
C LYS A 304 -10.68 17.33 -19.65
N ILE A 305 -10.23 16.12 -19.35
CA ILE A 305 -10.89 14.87 -19.77
C ILE A 305 -12.32 14.80 -19.26
N ASN A 306 -12.57 15.19 -18.00
CA ASN A 306 -13.91 15.19 -17.42
C ASN A 306 -14.86 16.19 -18.06
N ILE A 307 -14.37 17.35 -18.50
CA ILE A 307 -15.16 18.36 -19.21
C ILE A 307 -15.53 17.85 -20.61
N GLU A 308 -14.57 17.32 -21.34
CA GLU A 308 -14.76 16.81 -22.70
C GLU A 308 -15.59 15.52 -22.74
N ASN A 309 -15.84 14.92 -21.61
CA ASN A 309 -16.46 13.64 -21.29
C ASN A 309 -17.25 13.02 -22.45
N ASN A 310 -16.55 12.27 -23.27
CA ASN A 310 -17.15 11.40 -24.27
C ASN A 310 -17.89 10.28 -23.54
N LYS A 311 -19.20 10.41 -23.40
CA LYS A 311 -20.10 9.50 -22.66
C LYS A 311 -20.20 8.15 -23.35
N GLY A 312 -19.13 7.34 -23.25
CA GLY A 312 -19.12 5.93 -23.61
C GLY A 312 -18.93 5.07 -22.36
N ASN A 313 -19.25 3.77 -22.46
CA ASN A 313 -19.07 2.81 -21.35
C ASN A 313 -17.61 2.68 -20.88
N ILE A 314 -16.63 3.08 -21.70
CA ILE A 314 -15.20 3.08 -21.39
C ILE A 314 -14.64 4.48 -21.64
N PRO A 315 -14.10 5.18 -20.64
CA PRO A 315 -13.47 6.48 -20.82
C PRO A 315 -12.27 6.39 -21.79
N TYR A 316 -12.14 7.38 -22.69
CA TYR A 316 -11.02 7.47 -23.61
C TYR A 316 -10.66 8.92 -23.91
N ILE A 317 -9.43 9.14 -24.40
CA ILE A 317 -8.91 10.44 -24.84
C ILE A 317 -8.73 10.39 -26.36
N VAL A 318 -9.08 11.46 -27.03
CA VAL A 318 -8.73 11.66 -28.45
C VAL A 318 -7.44 12.47 -28.56
N LEU A 319 -6.79 12.42 -29.71
CA LEU A 319 -5.51 13.11 -29.94
C LEU A 319 -5.63 14.62 -29.70
N ASN A 320 -6.74 15.22 -30.12
CA ASN A 320 -6.98 16.67 -29.95
C ASN A 320 -7.10 17.07 -28.48
N THR A 321 -7.64 16.23 -27.59
CA THR A 321 -7.63 16.48 -26.15
C THR A 321 -6.21 16.73 -25.62
N ILE A 322 -5.22 15.98 -26.16
CA ILE A 322 -3.81 16.16 -25.80
C ILE A 322 -3.23 17.40 -26.49
N LYS A 323 -3.41 17.54 -27.80
CA LYS A 323 -2.84 18.63 -28.60
C LYS A 323 -3.32 19.99 -28.14
N ASP A 324 -4.64 20.12 -27.91
CA ASP A 324 -5.31 21.37 -27.54
C ASP A 324 -5.25 21.61 -26.01
N MET A 325 -4.44 20.84 -25.27
CA MET A 325 -4.23 21.07 -23.84
C MET A 325 -3.46 22.38 -23.66
N GLU A 326 -4.13 23.38 -23.13
CA GLU A 326 -3.50 24.64 -22.74
C GLU A 326 -2.72 24.47 -21.44
N ILE A 327 -1.47 24.93 -21.45
CA ILE A 327 -0.57 24.94 -20.32
C ILE A 327 -0.09 26.36 -20.09
N LYS A 328 -0.18 26.82 -18.85
CA LYS A 328 0.39 28.12 -18.45
C LYS A 328 1.83 27.91 -18.04
N PHE A 329 2.74 28.65 -18.64
CA PHE A 329 4.18 28.52 -18.47
C PHE A 329 4.81 29.76 -17.85
N PRO A 330 5.61 29.62 -16.77
CA PRO A 330 6.55 30.62 -16.35
C PRO A 330 7.81 30.65 -17.24
N SER A 331 8.79 31.45 -16.87
CA SER A 331 10.14 31.39 -17.44
C SER A 331 10.73 29.99 -17.31
N LEU A 332 11.64 29.60 -18.20
CA LEU A 332 12.27 28.27 -18.18
C LEU A 332 12.96 27.99 -16.84
N GLU A 333 13.60 28.99 -16.23
CA GLU A 333 14.27 28.89 -14.92
C GLU A 333 13.26 28.55 -13.81
N GLU A 334 12.06 29.16 -13.81
CA GLU A 334 11.03 28.82 -12.83
C GLU A 334 10.42 27.42 -13.10
N GLN A 335 10.26 27.03 -14.36
CA GLN A 335 9.83 25.66 -14.73
C GLN A 335 10.81 24.62 -14.18
N GLU A 336 12.12 24.82 -14.36
CA GLU A 336 13.18 23.94 -13.84
C GLU A 336 13.11 23.85 -12.32
N LYS A 337 12.90 24.98 -11.64
CA LYS A 337 12.79 25.02 -10.18
C LYS A 337 11.57 24.28 -9.65
N ILE A 338 10.39 24.47 -10.29
CA ILE A 338 9.14 23.77 -9.91
C ILE A 338 9.27 22.29 -10.21
N GLY A 339 9.66 21.93 -11.44
CA GLY A 339 9.81 20.54 -11.89
C GLY A 339 10.83 19.78 -11.04
N GLY A 340 12.00 20.38 -10.82
CA GLY A 340 13.05 19.82 -9.98
C GLY A 340 12.61 19.61 -8.52
N TYR A 341 11.93 20.59 -7.92
CA TYR A 341 11.42 20.46 -6.55
C TYR A 341 10.39 19.32 -6.40
N LEU A 342 9.44 19.23 -7.32
CA LEU A 342 8.43 18.17 -7.28
C LEU A 342 9.04 16.79 -7.56
N SER A 343 10.07 16.72 -8.41
CA SER A 343 10.83 15.49 -8.68
C SER A 343 11.62 15.02 -7.45
N LEU A 344 12.21 15.94 -6.68
CA LEU A 344 12.87 15.61 -5.41
C LEU A 344 11.89 15.03 -4.39
N LEU A 345 10.67 15.59 -4.31
CA LEU A 345 9.62 15.02 -3.43
C LEU A 345 9.20 13.61 -3.87
N ASP A 346 9.11 13.35 -5.19
CA ASP A 346 8.85 11.99 -5.70
C ASP A 346 9.97 11.02 -5.33
N ALA A 347 11.23 11.42 -5.52
CA ALA A 347 12.37 10.59 -5.19
C ALA A 347 12.43 10.27 -3.67
N GLU A 348 12.06 11.23 -2.81
CA GLU A 348 11.97 11.03 -1.36
C GLU A 348 10.85 10.02 -1.02
N ILE A 349 9.66 10.17 -1.60
CA ILE A 349 8.53 9.26 -1.42
C ILE A 349 8.88 7.85 -1.89
N ASP A 350 9.51 7.72 -3.05
CA ASP A 350 9.92 6.42 -3.60
C ASP A 350 11.01 5.74 -2.73
N ASN A 351 11.92 6.51 -2.16
CA ASN A 351 12.90 5.99 -1.21
C ASN A 351 12.24 5.48 0.07
N LEU A 352 11.28 6.22 0.63
CA LEU A 352 10.50 5.76 1.78
C LEU A 352 9.69 4.48 1.47
N LYS A 353 9.12 4.36 0.26
CA LYS A 353 8.43 3.14 -0.19
C LYS A 353 9.38 1.94 -0.25
N LYS A 354 10.61 2.12 -0.75
CA LYS A 354 11.64 1.08 -0.73
C LYS A 354 12.04 0.70 0.69
N GLN A 355 12.24 1.69 1.58
CA GLN A 355 12.53 1.42 2.99
C GLN A 355 11.41 0.63 3.66
N LYS A 356 10.14 0.96 3.39
CA LYS A 356 8.99 0.21 3.89
C LYS A 356 9.08 -1.28 3.52
N GLU A 357 9.40 -1.61 2.28
CA GLU A 357 9.52 -3.02 1.86
C GLU A 357 10.72 -3.71 2.52
N LEU A 358 11.87 -3.03 2.67
CA LEU A 358 13.03 -3.56 3.39
C LEU A 358 12.71 -3.83 4.88
N ILE A 359 11.95 -2.95 5.54
CA ILE A 359 11.51 -3.16 6.93
C ILE A 359 10.62 -4.39 7.04
N LYS A 360 9.71 -4.61 6.09
CA LYS A 360 8.85 -5.82 6.04
C LYS A 360 9.69 -7.09 5.91
N GLU A 361 10.69 -7.09 5.02
CA GLU A 361 11.61 -8.22 4.86
C GLU A 361 12.44 -8.47 6.13
N MET A 362 12.95 -7.39 6.75
CA MET A 362 13.67 -7.48 8.02
C MET A 362 12.78 -8.05 9.12
N LYS A 363 11.52 -7.60 9.23
CA LYS A 363 10.54 -8.16 10.18
C LYS A 363 10.35 -9.66 9.96
N ARG A 364 10.12 -10.07 8.71
CA ARG A 364 9.93 -11.49 8.37
C ARG A 364 11.13 -12.33 8.77
N GLY A 365 12.36 -11.89 8.44
CA GLY A 365 13.60 -12.60 8.83
C GLY A 365 13.81 -12.64 10.35
N ALA A 366 13.54 -11.53 11.05
CA ALA A 366 13.62 -11.49 12.51
C ALA A 366 12.61 -12.43 13.16
N MET A 367 11.36 -12.44 12.70
CA MET A 367 10.33 -13.34 13.18
C MET A 367 10.72 -14.80 12.99
N GLN A 368 11.20 -15.17 11.80
CA GLN A 368 11.62 -16.55 11.51
C GLN A 368 12.70 -17.01 12.49
N LYS A 369 13.74 -16.20 12.72
CA LYS A 369 14.88 -16.57 13.58
C LYS A 369 14.55 -16.56 15.07
N LEU A 370 13.79 -15.55 15.52
CA LEU A 370 13.46 -15.40 16.95
C LEU A 370 12.39 -16.40 17.41
N LEU A 371 11.38 -16.63 16.57
CA LEU A 371 10.27 -17.52 16.93
C LEU A 371 10.57 -19.01 16.68
N SER A 372 11.65 -19.33 15.96
CA SER A 372 12.19 -20.69 15.84
C SER A 372 13.23 -21.03 16.92
N GLY A 373 13.75 -20.01 17.63
CA GLY A 373 14.85 -20.17 18.57
C GLY A 373 16.23 -20.32 17.91
N GLU A 374 16.34 -20.06 16.58
CA GLU A 374 17.64 -19.99 15.88
C GLU A 374 18.50 -18.85 16.43
N VAL A 375 17.88 -17.71 16.73
CA VAL A 375 18.49 -16.60 17.45
C VAL A 375 17.79 -16.43 18.78
N ARG A 376 18.58 -16.39 19.86
CA ARG A 376 18.10 -16.31 21.24
C ARG A 376 18.28 -14.89 21.79
N LEU A 377 17.26 -14.39 22.47
CA LEU A 377 17.32 -13.15 23.23
C LEU A 377 17.38 -13.48 24.73
N VAL A 378 18.47 -14.09 25.14
CA VAL A 378 18.79 -14.42 26.54
C VAL A 378 19.82 -13.42 27.06
N ASP A 379 19.83 -13.17 28.38
CA ASP A 379 20.92 -12.43 28.99
C ASP A 379 22.15 -13.34 28.98
N ASN A 380 23.24 -12.90 28.37
CA ASN A 380 24.54 -13.53 28.55
C ASN A 380 24.97 -13.19 29.97
N TYR A 381 24.71 -14.10 30.91
CA TYR A 381 25.41 -14.10 32.17
C TYR A 381 26.76 -14.83 31.92
N ASP A 382 27.75 -14.05 31.48
CA ASP A 382 29.16 -14.42 31.72
C ASP A 382 29.61 -13.92 33.08
#